data_758e5b9c41ec792d9b04c9db6e7dd602
#
_entry.id   758e5b9c41ec792d9b04c9db6e7dd602
#
_cell.length_a   1.000
_cell.length_b   1.000
_cell.length_c   1.000
_cell.angle_alpha   90.00
_cell.angle_beta   90.00
_cell.angle_gamma   90.00
#
_symmetry.space_group_name_H-M   'P 1'
#
loop_
_entity.id
_entity.type
_entity.pdbx_description
1 polymer ?
#
loop_
_entity_poly.entity_id
_entity_poly.type
_entity_poly.pdbx_seq_one_letter_code
_entity_poly.pdbx_strand_id
1 'polypeptide(L)'
;MMNVLGISGTPRENGNSEILLRYALHPFEEQGWQVKHFRLSEMTIQPCRACEDKCRGRGNCVIDDDMHYIYEAYPWCDAVIISSPVYSRNICSQLMAVLDRYHGIYAMRPLRGKVGGAIAVGRGTCGGQTITINAIYNWMLSCGVICVPGELNGVTAVASEPGDILNQEKRLRQAEILGKNVLNVAEKLRANLGSRKPA
;
A
#
# COMPACT_ATOMS: atom_id res chain seq x y z
N MET A 1 -18.69 -7.47 -5.46
CA MET A 1 -18.25 -6.17 -4.94
C MET A 1 -16.74 -6.17 -5.01
N MET A 2 -16.09 -5.06 -5.35
CA MET A 2 -14.62 -4.97 -5.42
C MET A 2 -14.09 -4.29 -4.16
N ASN A 3 -12.84 -4.56 -3.83
CA ASN A 3 -12.26 -4.21 -2.54
C ASN A 3 -10.89 -3.55 -2.71
N VAL A 4 -10.63 -2.46 -1.98
CA VAL A 4 -9.32 -1.82 -1.95
C VAL A 4 -8.74 -1.82 -0.55
N LEU A 5 -7.43 -2.08 -0.48
CA LEU A 5 -6.64 -2.04 0.73
C LEU A 5 -5.71 -0.83 0.72
N GLY A 6 -5.85 0.04 1.71
CA GLY A 6 -4.89 1.10 2.01
C GLY A 6 -4.01 0.72 3.20
N ILE A 7 -2.69 0.90 3.07
CA ILE A 7 -1.75 0.72 4.19
C ILE A 7 -0.97 2.01 4.39
N SER A 8 -1.18 2.66 5.53
CA SER A 8 -0.45 3.86 5.94
C SER A 8 0.71 3.49 6.85
N GLY A 9 1.95 3.66 6.37
CA GLY A 9 3.17 3.38 7.11
C GLY A 9 3.54 4.42 8.17
N THR A 10 2.90 5.61 8.19
CA THR A 10 3.29 6.65 9.13
C THR A 10 3.05 6.25 10.59
N PRO A 11 4.01 6.48 11.50
CA PRO A 11 3.80 6.32 12.94
C PRO A 11 3.05 7.50 13.56
N ARG A 12 2.74 8.54 12.79
CA ARG A 12 2.05 9.73 13.25
C ARG A 12 0.57 9.65 12.94
N GLU A 13 -0.26 9.91 13.90
CA GLU A 13 -1.68 10.13 13.67
C GLU A 13 -1.88 11.33 12.72
N ASN A 14 -2.77 11.20 11.74
CA ASN A 14 -3.00 12.19 10.68
C ASN A 14 -1.72 12.69 9.98
N GLY A 15 -0.73 11.81 9.83
CA GLY A 15 0.51 12.12 9.11
C GLY A 15 0.26 12.44 7.64
N ASN A 16 1.11 13.29 7.03
CA ASN A 16 0.92 13.76 5.66
C ASN A 16 0.81 12.64 4.61
N SER A 17 1.53 11.54 4.78
CA SER A 17 1.42 10.37 3.89
C SER A 17 0.09 9.62 4.05
N GLU A 18 -0.47 9.60 5.25
CA GLU A 18 -1.79 9.03 5.50
C GLU A 18 -2.89 9.90 4.88
N ILE A 19 -2.80 11.23 5.00
CA ILE A 19 -3.74 12.15 4.39
C ILE A 19 -3.78 11.91 2.87
N LEU A 20 -2.62 11.84 2.19
CA LEU A 20 -2.58 11.54 0.76
C LEU A 20 -3.15 10.16 0.43
N LEU A 21 -2.94 9.16 1.29
CA LEU A 21 -3.55 7.85 1.10
C LEU A 21 -5.08 7.93 1.13
N ARG A 22 -5.66 8.67 2.06
CA ARG A 22 -7.12 8.86 2.10
C ARG A 22 -7.66 9.51 0.83
N TYR A 23 -6.97 10.51 0.30
CA TYR A 23 -7.34 11.12 -1.01
C TYR A 23 -7.21 10.11 -2.16
N ALA A 24 -6.24 9.21 -2.13
CA ALA A 24 -6.11 8.16 -3.14
C ALA A 24 -7.18 7.05 -2.99
N LEU A 25 -7.73 6.84 -1.80
CA LEU A 25 -8.80 5.86 -1.54
C LEU A 25 -10.20 6.41 -1.86
N HIS A 26 -10.40 7.73 -1.80
CA HIS A 26 -11.69 8.37 -2.03
C HIS A 26 -12.39 7.99 -3.37
N PRO A 27 -11.69 7.89 -4.52
CA PRO A 27 -12.33 7.45 -5.77
C PRO A 27 -12.94 6.05 -5.71
N PHE A 28 -12.42 5.16 -4.85
CA PHE A 28 -12.97 3.82 -4.66
C PHE A 28 -14.28 3.87 -3.86
N GLU A 29 -14.34 4.72 -2.84
CA GLU A 29 -15.56 4.96 -2.05
C GLU A 29 -16.68 5.53 -2.94
N GLU A 30 -16.36 6.52 -3.79
CA GLU A 30 -17.31 7.09 -4.76
C GLU A 30 -17.87 6.05 -5.75
N GLN A 31 -17.08 5.03 -6.12
CA GLN A 31 -17.47 3.93 -7.00
C GLN A 31 -18.09 2.74 -6.26
N GLY A 32 -18.33 2.88 -4.96
CA GLY A 32 -18.98 1.83 -4.16
C GLY A 32 -18.13 0.60 -3.86
N TRP A 33 -16.80 0.72 -3.95
CA TRP A 33 -15.90 -0.34 -3.50
C TRP A 33 -15.87 -0.40 -1.97
N GLN A 34 -15.60 -1.58 -1.42
CA GLN A 34 -15.27 -1.69 -0.01
C GLN A 34 -13.83 -1.24 0.23
N VAL A 35 -13.63 -0.37 1.20
CA VAL A 35 -12.32 0.17 1.57
C VAL A 35 -11.91 -0.37 2.95
N LYS A 36 -10.74 -0.97 3.04
CA LYS A 36 -10.04 -1.19 4.32
C LYS A 36 -8.80 -0.31 4.37
N HIS A 37 -8.65 0.45 5.43
CA HIS A 37 -7.51 1.32 5.66
C HIS A 37 -6.83 0.95 6.98
N PHE A 38 -5.62 0.39 6.89
CA PHE A 38 -4.78 0.13 8.06
C PHE A 38 -3.83 1.28 8.33
N ARG A 39 -3.92 1.84 9.53
CA ARG A 39 -3.02 2.87 10.05
C ARG A 39 -2.02 2.20 10.99
N LEU A 40 -0.76 2.07 10.55
CA LEU A 40 0.26 1.40 11.34
C LEU A 40 0.63 2.15 12.62
N SER A 41 0.21 3.41 12.75
CA SER A 41 0.29 4.19 14.00
C SER A 41 -0.59 3.64 15.14
N GLU A 42 -1.62 2.87 14.80
CA GLU A 42 -2.59 2.30 15.74
C GLU A 42 -2.38 0.78 15.93
N MET A 43 -1.38 0.20 15.27
CA MET A 43 -1.14 -1.23 15.25
C MET A 43 0.19 -1.58 15.93
N THR A 44 0.20 -2.71 16.60
CA THR A 44 1.42 -3.31 17.17
C THR A 44 1.89 -4.41 16.25
N ILE A 45 2.90 -4.13 15.41
CA ILE A 45 3.48 -5.10 14.47
C ILE A 45 4.98 -5.23 14.74
N GLN A 46 5.40 -6.39 15.19
CA GLN A 46 6.80 -6.69 15.45
C GLN A 46 7.57 -6.97 14.14
N PRO A 47 8.86 -6.65 14.06
CA PRO A 47 9.69 -7.02 12.92
C PRO A 47 9.81 -8.53 12.76
N CYS A 48 10.14 -8.98 11.54
CA CYS A 48 10.39 -10.39 11.24
C CYS A 48 11.55 -10.92 12.10
N ARG A 49 11.39 -12.13 12.66
CA ARG A 49 12.39 -12.81 13.50
C ARG A 49 13.18 -13.88 12.73
N ALA A 50 13.02 -13.97 11.40
CA ALA A 50 13.68 -14.95 10.54
C ALA A 50 13.49 -16.42 11.04
N CYS A 51 12.31 -16.75 11.56
CA CYS A 51 11.98 -18.09 12.06
C CYS A 51 11.40 -19.00 10.97
N GLU A 52 12.15 -19.15 9.87
CA GLU A 52 11.71 -19.81 8.62
C GLU A 52 11.12 -21.21 8.83
N ASP A 53 11.70 -22.01 9.70
CA ASP A 53 11.22 -23.35 10.00
C ASP A 53 9.79 -23.39 10.56
N LYS A 54 9.33 -22.26 11.12
CA LYS A 54 8.03 -22.14 11.76
C LYS A 54 6.97 -21.50 10.88
N CYS A 55 7.34 -20.69 9.88
CA CYS A 55 6.38 -19.97 9.01
C CYS A 55 6.40 -20.44 7.57
N ARG A 56 7.54 -20.88 7.04
CA ARG A 56 7.70 -21.24 5.62
C ARG A 56 6.73 -22.37 5.21
N GLY A 57 5.87 -22.09 4.26
CA GLY A 57 4.89 -23.06 3.74
C GLY A 57 3.67 -23.30 4.63
N ARG A 58 3.57 -22.68 5.79
CA ARG A 58 2.42 -22.83 6.71
C ARG A 58 1.28 -21.83 6.45
N GLY A 59 1.53 -20.81 5.64
CA GLY A 59 0.52 -19.80 5.31
C GLY A 59 0.19 -18.81 6.43
N ASN A 60 0.97 -18.77 7.50
CA ASN A 60 0.85 -17.79 8.58
C ASN A 60 2.18 -17.52 9.27
N CYS A 61 2.26 -16.41 10.01
CA CYS A 61 3.36 -16.08 10.89
C CYS A 61 3.09 -16.56 12.31
N VAL A 62 4.14 -16.96 13.04
CA VAL A 62 4.03 -17.42 14.44
C VAL A 62 4.07 -16.28 15.46
N ILE A 63 4.29 -15.04 15.01
CA ILE A 63 4.25 -13.87 15.90
C ILE A 63 2.79 -13.46 16.04
N ASP A 64 2.29 -13.52 17.27
CA ASP A 64 0.93 -13.11 17.62
C ASP A 64 0.90 -11.60 17.87
N ASP A 65 0.40 -10.86 16.88
CA ASP A 65 0.24 -9.40 16.89
C ASP A 65 -0.70 -8.97 15.77
N ASP A 66 -0.92 -7.65 15.61
CA ASP A 66 -1.92 -7.10 14.67
C ASP A 66 -1.65 -7.39 13.18
N MET A 67 -0.51 -8.01 12.84
CA MET A 67 -0.22 -8.41 11.46
C MET A 67 -1.26 -9.38 10.89
N HIS A 68 -1.97 -10.14 11.76
CA HIS A 68 -3.01 -11.07 11.29
C HIS A 68 -4.15 -10.36 10.55
N TYR A 69 -4.55 -9.14 10.95
CA TYR A 69 -5.56 -8.36 10.22
C TYR A 69 -5.12 -8.02 8.79
N ILE A 70 -3.83 -7.72 8.61
CA ILE A 70 -3.26 -7.44 7.28
C ILE A 70 -3.18 -8.72 6.44
N TYR A 71 -2.83 -9.85 7.04
CA TYR A 71 -2.83 -11.14 6.35
C TYR A 71 -4.21 -11.52 5.82
N GLU A 72 -5.27 -11.26 6.57
CA GLU A 72 -6.66 -11.49 6.12
C GLU A 72 -7.08 -10.52 5.01
N ALA A 73 -6.56 -9.29 5.04
CA ALA A 73 -6.88 -8.28 4.04
C ALA A 73 -6.20 -8.49 2.69
N TYR A 74 -5.03 -9.13 2.64
CA TYR A 74 -4.33 -9.38 1.39
C TYR A 74 -5.13 -10.25 0.38
N PRO A 75 -5.70 -11.40 0.73
CA PRO A 75 -6.54 -12.16 -0.21
C PRO A 75 -7.88 -11.45 -0.49
N TRP A 76 -8.40 -10.67 0.45
CA TRP A 76 -9.67 -9.97 0.33
C TRP A 76 -9.65 -8.84 -0.69
N CYS A 77 -8.55 -8.08 -0.83
CA CYS A 77 -8.50 -6.92 -1.71
C CYS A 77 -8.36 -7.30 -3.19
N ASP A 78 -8.81 -6.43 -4.08
CA ASP A 78 -8.58 -6.46 -5.53
C ASP A 78 -7.49 -5.45 -5.92
N ALA A 79 -7.31 -4.40 -5.11
CA ALA A 79 -6.29 -3.38 -5.27
C ALA A 79 -5.64 -3.00 -3.93
N VAL A 80 -4.39 -2.50 -3.97
CA VAL A 80 -3.65 -2.06 -2.79
C VAL A 80 -2.93 -0.74 -3.03
N ILE A 81 -3.09 0.23 -2.13
CA ILE A 81 -2.31 1.47 -2.16
C ILE A 81 -1.52 1.58 -0.85
N ILE A 82 -0.21 1.77 -0.98
CA ILE A 82 0.69 1.86 0.17
C ILE A 82 1.29 3.27 0.24
N SER A 83 1.26 3.86 1.42
CA SER A 83 1.91 5.15 1.69
C SER A 83 2.97 5.03 2.78
N SER A 84 4.07 5.77 2.62
CA SER A 84 5.14 5.84 3.62
C SER A 84 5.64 7.28 3.80
N PRO A 85 5.93 7.71 5.03
CA PRO A 85 6.87 8.81 5.21
C PRO A 85 8.26 8.35 4.77
N VAL A 86 9.09 9.32 4.36
CA VAL A 86 10.49 9.06 4.04
C VAL A 86 11.33 9.20 5.30
N TYR A 87 11.83 8.11 5.83
CA TYR A 87 12.77 8.10 6.95
C TYR A 87 14.12 7.57 6.49
N SER A 88 15.19 8.29 6.81
CA SER A 88 16.54 7.92 6.34
C SER A 88 16.60 7.60 4.83
N ARG A 89 15.88 8.38 4.02
CA ARG A 89 15.78 8.25 2.55
C ARG A 89 15.10 6.96 2.07
N ASN A 90 14.35 6.27 2.92
CA ASN A 90 13.72 4.99 2.61
C ASN A 90 12.33 4.85 3.27
N ILE A 91 11.71 3.69 3.12
CA ILE A 91 10.49 3.27 3.81
C ILE A 91 10.71 3.36 5.33
N CYS A 92 9.70 3.81 6.07
CA CYS A 92 9.73 3.81 7.53
C CYS A 92 9.73 2.38 8.10
N SER A 93 10.28 2.22 9.30
CA SER A 93 10.44 0.90 9.95
C SER A 93 9.11 0.18 10.19
N GLN A 94 8.04 0.90 10.53
CA GLN A 94 6.71 0.33 10.74
C GLN A 94 6.19 -0.37 9.48
N LEU A 95 6.31 0.29 8.33
CA LEU A 95 5.91 -0.31 7.06
C LEU A 95 6.86 -1.44 6.67
N MET A 96 8.16 -1.28 6.88
CA MET A 96 9.14 -2.33 6.57
C MET A 96 8.82 -3.63 7.32
N ALA A 97 8.42 -3.54 8.60
CA ALA A 97 8.01 -4.72 9.36
C ALA A 97 6.84 -5.48 8.71
N VAL A 98 5.86 -4.76 8.15
CA VAL A 98 4.73 -5.35 7.40
C VAL A 98 5.22 -6.03 6.12
N LEU A 99 6.08 -5.34 5.35
CA LEU A 99 6.59 -5.86 4.07
C LEU A 99 7.45 -7.11 4.25
N ASP A 100 8.35 -7.12 5.23
CA ASP A 100 9.19 -8.28 5.56
C ASP A 100 8.34 -9.48 6.00
N ARG A 101 7.30 -9.23 6.78
CA ARG A 101 6.44 -10.29 7.30
C ARG A 101 5.48 -10.90 6.28
N TYR A 102 5.33 -10.30 5.09
CA TYR A 102 4.64 -10.95 3.97
C TYR A 102 5.23 -12.33 3.65
N HIS A 103 6.49 -12.57 4.01
CA HIS A 103 7.14 -13.88 3.87
C HIS A 103 6.32 -15.03 4.50
N GLY A 104 5.63 -14.79 5.61
CA GLY A 104 4.79 -15.78 6.29
C GLY A 104 3.67 -16.38 5.43
N ILE A 105 3.18 -15.61 4.44
CA ILE A 105 2.09 -16.02 3.53
C ILE A 105 2.52 -16.00 2.05
N TYR A 106 3.80 -15.80 1.79
CA TYR A 106 4.32 -15.65 0.42
C TYR A 106 3.96 -16.84 -0.49
N ALA A 107 4.00 -18.07 0.03
CA ALA A 107 3.68 -19.28 -0.73
C ALA A 107 2.23 -19.28 -1.29
N MET A 108 1.30 -18.60 -0.61
CA MET A 108 -0.11 -18.46 -1.03
C MET A 108 -0.28 -17.43 -2.15
N ARG A 109 0.70 -16.57 -2.36
CA ARG A 109 0.69 -15.46 -3.35
C ARG A 109 -0.60 -14.63 -3.35
N PRO A 110 -1.11 -14.16 -2.18
CA PRO A 110 -2.43 -13.54 -2.08
C PRO A 110 -2.57 -12.21 -2.83
N LEU A 111 -1.44 -11.55 -3.15
CA LEU A 111 -1.42 -10.29 -3.91
C LEU A 111 -1.18 -10.47 -5.42
N ARG A 112 -0.93 -11.71 -5.89
CA ARG A 112 -0.61 -11.93 -7.30
C ARG A 112 -1.76 -11.51 -8.23
N GLY A 113 -1.44 -10.69 -9.23
CA GLY A 113 -2.40 -10.18 -10.23
C GLY A 113 -3.28 -9.04 -9.73
N LYS A 114 -3.14 -8.61 -8.47
CA LYS A 114 -3.81 -7.42 -7.95
C LYS A 114 -3.13 -6.14 -8.43
N VAL A 115 -3.81 -5.01 -8.32
CA VAL A 115 -3.32 -3.72 -8.82
C VAL A 115 -2.85 -2.86 -7.67
N GLY A 116 -1.72 -2.15 -7.83
CA GLY A 116 -1.17 -1.37 -6.73
C GLY A 116 -0.58 -0.02 -7.09
N GLY A 117 -0.59 0.91 -6.13
CA GLY A 117 -0.01 2.24 -6.22
C GLY A 117 0.77 2.63 -4.96
N ALA A 118 1.69 3.58 -5.09
CA ALA A 118 2.58 4.00 -4.00
C ALA A 118 2.62 5.51 -3.80
N ILE A 119 2.73 5.92 -2.52
CA ILE A 119 2.80 7.32 -2.08
C ILE A 119 3.99 7.48 -1.12
N ALA A 120 4.78 8.53 -1.28
CA ALA A 120 5.86 8.86 -0.36
C ALA A 120 5.91 10.35 -0.02
N VAL A 121 5.99 10.68 1.27
CA VAL A 121 6.10 12.06 1.76
C VAL A 121 7.38 12.24 2.57
N GLY A 122 8.23 13.16 2.15
CA GLY A 122 9.46 13.53 2.85
C GLY A 122 9.42 14.94 3.41
N ARG A 123 10.28 15.22 4.40
CA ARG A 123 10.42 16.57 4.95
C ARG A 123 11.17 17.52 4.03
N GLY A 124 12.06 17.00 3.20
CA GLY A 124 12.91 17.78 2.30
C GLY A 124 12.83 17.32 0.85
N THR A 125 13.42 18.10 -0.04
CA THR A 125 13.40 17.89 -1.50
C THR A 125 14.48 16.92 -2.01
N CYS A 126 15.36 16.43 -1.14
CA CYS A 126 16.58 15.68 -1.52
C CYS A 126 16.34 14.23 -1.97
N GLY A 127 15.23 13.92 -2.62
CA GLY A 127 15.08 12.70 -3.44
C GLY A 127 14.81 11.40 -2.68
N GLY A 128 14.60 11.41 -1.38
CA GLY A 128 14.21 10.19 -0.65
C GLY A 128 12.84 9.65 -1.04
N GLN A 129 11.95 10.50 -1.52
CA GLN A 129 10.60 10.15 -1.93
C GLN A 129 10.60 9.14 -3.10
N THR A 130 11.40 9.39 -4.13
CA THR A 130 11.51 8.49 -5.29
C THR A 130 12.11 7.14 -4.89
N ILE A 131 13.12 7.15 -4.02
CA ILE A 131 13.73 5.91 -3.51
C ILE A 131 12.69 5.10 -2.72
N THR A 132 11.91 5.76 -1.87
CA THR A 132 10.85 5.12 -1.08
C THR A 132 9.75 4.52 -1.97
N ILE A 133 9.28 5.24 -3.01
CA ILE A 133 8.32 4.72 -3.97
C ILE A 133 8.88 3.51 -4.72
N ASN A 134 10.12 3.59 -5.20
CA ASN A 134 10.75 2.50 -5.91
C ASN A 134 10.90 1.25 -5.01
N ALA A 135 11.20 1.44 -3.72
CA ALA A 135 11.28 0.34 -2.77
C ALA A 135 9.90 -0.33 -2.56
N ILE A 136 8.82 0.46 -2.44
CA ILE A 136 7.45 -0.06 -2.35
C ILE A 136 7.08 -0.82 -3.63
N TYR A 137 7.30 -0.25 -4.81
CA TYR A 137 6.99 -0.91 -6.07
C TYR A 137 7.83 -2.16 -6.30
N ASN A 138 9.11 -2.16 -5.93
CA ASN A 138 9.96 -3.36 -6.03
C ASN A 138 9.40 -4.50 -5.17
N TRP A 139 8.94 -4.20 -3.95
CA TRP A 139 8.26 -5.17 -3.11
C TRP A 139 6.95 -5.64 -3.74
N MET A 140 6.09 -4.73 -4.23
CA MET A 140 4.84 -5.06 -4.91
C MET A 140 5.07 -5.99 -6.11
N LEU A 141 6.05 -5.69 -6.95
CA LEU A 141 6.42 -6.53 -8.10
C LEU A 141 6.86 -7.92 -7.67
N SER A 142 7.63 -8.04 -6.58
CA SER A 142 8.04 -9.34 -6.04
C SER A 142 6.85 -10.17 -5.53
N CYS A 143 5.78 -9.50 -5.09
CA CYS A 143 4.50 -10.12 -4.70
C CYS A 143 3.59 -10.44 -5.90
N GLY A 144 3.97 -10.05 -7.12
CA GLY A 144 3.18 -10.23 -8.34
C GLY A 144 2.06 -9.21 -8.53
N VAL A 145 2.15 -8.05 -7.87
CA VAL A 145 1.22 -6.92 -8.04
C VAL A 145 1.51 -6.19 -9.34
N ILE A 146 0.47 -5.77 -10.04
CA ILE A 146 0.54 -4.92 -11.23
C ILE A 146 0.63 -3.47 -10.74
N CYS A 147 1.82 -2.88 -10.82
CA CYS A 147 2.05 -1.51 -10.36
C CYS A 147 1.52 -0.49 -11.37
N VAL A 148 0.76 0.48 -10.88
CA VAL A 148 0.16 1.55 -11.68
C VAL A 148 0.74 2.89 -11.24
N PRO A 149 1.20 3.73 -12.18
CA PRO A 149 1.69 5.06 -11.85
C PRO A 149 0.54 6.05 -11.57
N GLY A 150 0.87 7.14 -10.88
CA GLY A 150 0.08 8.37 -10.89
C GLY A 150 0.37 9.18 -12.16
N GLU A 151 0.63 10.47 -12.03
CA GLU A 151 1.19 11.30 -13.14
C GLU A 151 2.66 10.95 -13.42
N LEU A 152 3.36 10.47 -12.39
CA LEU A 152 4.72 9.92 -12.45
C LEU A 152 4.69 8.49 -11.90
N ASN A 153 5.82 7.93 -11.51
CA ASN A 153 5.92 6.57 -10.98
C ASN A 153 5.20 6.34 -9.63
N GLY A 154 4.58 7.35 -9.05
CA GLY A 154 3.81 7.33 -7.81
C GLY A 154 3.48 8.76 -7.40
N VAL A 155 3.05 8.98 -6.16
CA VAL A 155 2.81 10.32 -5.62
C VAL A 155 3.91 10.69 -4.64
N THR A 156 4.63 11.77 -4.93
CA THR A 156 5.66 12.33 -4.06
C THR A 156 5.23 13.68 -3.51
N ALA A 157 5.51 13.96 -2.24
CA ALA A 157 5.29 15.27 -1.65
C ALA A 157 6.39 15.66 -0.66
N VAL A 158 6.48 16.94 -0.37
CA VAL A 158 7.33 17.51 0.70
C VAL A 158 6.39 18.16 1.70
N ALA A 159 6.41 17.68 2.94
CA ALA A 159 5.64 18.25 4.04
C ALA A 159 6.33 17.93 5.37
N SER A 160 6.38 18.91 6.28
CA SER A 160 7.14 18.83 7.54
C SER A 160 6.26 18.54 8.73
N GLU A 161 5.28 19.39 8.94
CA GLU A 161 4.38 19.29 10.09
C GLU A 161 3.11 18.49 9.74
N PRO A 162 2.47 17.81 10.70
CA PRO A 162 1.22 17.12 10.48
C PRO A 162 0.17 18.06 9.86
N GLY A 163 -0.44 17.61 8.76
CA GLY A 163 -1.47 18.39 8.06
C GLY A 163 -0.95 19.39 7.01
N ASP A 164 0.35 19.67 6.92
CA ASP A 164 0.90 20.59 5.91
C ASP A 164 0.46 20.26 4.48
N ILE A 165 0.28 18.98 4.20
CA ILE A 165 -0.11 18.50 2.89
C ILE A 165 -1.50 19.00 2.45
N LEU A 166 -2.37 19.35 3.38
CA LEU A 166 -3.72 19.87 3.08
C LEU A 166 -3.67 21.22 2.35
N ASN A 167 -2.58 21.96 2.49
CA ASN A 167 -2.36 23.22 1.79
C ASN A 167 -1.76 23.04 0.38
N GLN A 168 -1.59 21.79 -0.08
CA GLN A 168 -0.96 21.46 -1.36
C GLN A 168 -1.97 20.82 -2.32
N GLU A 169 -2.94 21.59 -2.80
CA GLU A 169 -4.02 21.11 -3.69
C GLU A 169 -3.53 20.23 -4.84
N LYS A 170 -2.40 20.61 -5.46
CA LYS A 170 -1.80 19.80 -6.53
C LYS A 170 -1.46 18.40 -6.07
N ARG A 171 -0.95 18.23 -4.85
CA ARG A 171 -0.56 16.91 -4.31
C ARG A 171 -1.78 16.08 -3.91
N LEU A 172 -2.81 16.72 -3.37
CA LEU A 172 -4.08 16.07 -3.09
C LEU A 172 -4.70 15.53 -4.38
N ARG A 173 -4.77 16.36 -5.43
CA ARG A 173 -5.25 15.95 -6.75
C ARG A 173 -4.41 14.83 -7.38
N GLN A 174 -3.08 14.84 -7.23
CA GLN A 174 -2.22 13.77 -7.71
C GLN A 174 -2.50 12.44 -7.00
N ALA A 175 -2.82 12.47 -5.71
CA ALA A 175 -3.23 11.28 -4.96
C ALA A 175 -4.55 10.71 -5.48
N GLU A 176 -5.55 11.55 -5.76
CA GLU A 176 -6.81 11.12 -6.38
C GLU A 176 -6.59 10.52 -7.78
N ILE A 177 -5.70 11.12 -8.60
CA ILE A 177 -5.36 10.60 -9.93
C ILE A 177 -4.73 9.19 -9.79
N LEU A 178 -3.83 8.99 -8.83
CA LEU A 178 -3.28 7.66 -8.55
C LEU A 178 -4.40 6.67 -8.21
N GLY A 179 -5.31 7.04 -7.32
CA GLY A 179 -6.47 6.22 -6.96
C GLY A 179 -7.32 5.84 -8.17
N LYS A 180 -7.68 6.83 -9.01
CA LYS A 180 -8.46 6.63 -10.25
C LYS A 180 -7.73 5.71 -11.24
N ASN A 181 -6.42 5.86 -11.39
CA ASN A 181 -5.63 4.99 -12.26
C ASN A 181 -5.63 3.53 -11.78
N VAL A 182 -5.41 3.30 -10.47
CA VAL A 182 -5.43 1.97 -9.87
C VAL A 182 -6.82 1.34 -10.02
N LEU A 183 -7.88 2.08 -9.71
CA LEU A 183 -9.28 1.67 -9.85
C LEU A 183 -9.59 1.24 -11.30
N ASN A 184 -9.30 2.11 -12.27
CA ASN A 184 -9.58 1.85 -13.67
C ASN A 184 -8.88 0.60 -14.21
N VAL A 185 -7.64 0.36 -13.80
CA VAL A 185 -6.90 -0.84 -14.21
C VAL A 185 -7.50 -2.09 -13.57
N ALA A 186 -7.84 -2.04 -12.27
CA ALA A 186 -8.43 -3.16 -11.56
C ALA A 186 -9.80 -3.56 -12.15
N GLU A 187 -10.66 -2.59 -12.48
CA GLU A 187 -11.96 -2.85 -13.13
C GLU A 187 -11.80 -3.48 -14.50
N LYS A 188 -10.88 -2.97 -15.34
CA LYS A 188 -10.61 -3.52 -16.67
C LYS A 188 -10.10 -4.97 -16.58
N LEU A 189 -9.22 -5.26 -15.62
CA LEU A 189 -8.73 -6.63 -15.42
C LEU A 189 -9.88 -7.57 -15.01
N ARG A 190 -10.75 -7.14 -14.10
CA ARG A 190 -11.89 -7.95 -13.67
C ARG A 190 -12.89 -8.21 -14.79
N ALA A 191 -13.22 -7.19 -15.59
CA ALA A 191 -14.10 -7.33 -16.76
C ALA A 191 -13.56 -8.36 -17.75
N ASN A 192 -12.25 -8.34 -18.03
CA ASN A 192 -11.60 -9.28 -18.93
C ASN A 192 -11.54 -10.71 -18.38
N LEU A 193 -11.43 -10.90 -17.06
CA LEU A 193 -11.47 -12.23 -16.43
C LEU A 193 -12.87 -12.83 -16.46
N GLY A 194 -13.93 -12.01 -16.30
CA GLY A 194 -15.32 -12.44 -16.39
C GLY A 194 -15.78 -12.79 -17.80
N SER A 195 -15.09 -12.32 -18.84
CA SER A 195 -15.42 -12.57 -20.25
C SER A 195 -14.74 -13.81 -20.85
N ARG A 196 -13.74 -14.39 -20.16
CA ARG A 196 -13.11 -15.64 -20.60
C ARG A 196 -14.03 -16.82 -20.26
N LYS A 197 -14.68 -17.40 -21.30
CA LYS A 197 -15.31 -18.71 -21.17
C LYS A 197 -14.26 -19.73 -20.72
N PRO A 198 -14.59 -20.64 -19.80
CA PRO A 198 -13.69 -21.76 -19.50
C PRO A 198 -13.38 -22.53 -20.80
N ALA A 199 -12.08 -22.75 -21.03
CA ALA A 199 -11.60 -23.56 -22.14
C ALA A 199 -11.89 -25.04 -21.88
#